data_0a024d31c15e3a5503cbc2468f62875d
#
_entry.id   0a024d31c15e3a5503cbc2468f62875d
#
_cell.length_a   1.000
_cell.length_b   1.000
_cell.length_c   1.000
_cell.angle_alpha   90.00
_cell.angle_beta   90.00
_cell.angle_gamma   90.00
#
_symmetry.space_group_name_H-M   'P 1'
#
loop_
_entity.id
_entity.type
_entity.pdbx_description
1 polymer ?
#
loop_
_entity_poly.entity_id
_entity_poly.type
_entity_poly.pdbx_seq_one_letter_code
_entity_poly.pdbx_strand_id
1 'polypeptide(L)'
;MASPLYVAQNGTYEEFLEVYDPEANDATEMLCSGLINRDPEAREKISNDMLDRGADATVVDYGQNTLTLLLSHDDLGDGDPALVQRLVDAGADVNFRESHGDTPIKLAVKIGAESDEQRRPIYEALFGKDVDLDEPSSVRNPKNKIGEWLRMCVDHQPEGLKALDEFLTARGF
;
A
#
# COMPACT_ATOMS: atom_id res chain seq x y z
N MET A 1 -8.52 11.89 27.57
CA MET A 1 -8.54 10.62 26.80
C MET A 1 -8.09 10.92 25.39
N ALA A 2 -7.19 10.13 24.83
CA ALA A 2 -6.77 10.29 23.43
C ALA A 2 -7.92 9.93 22.48
N SER A 3 -8.01 10.60 21.33
CA SER A 3 -9.04 10.26 20.34
C SER A 3 -8.75 8.91 19.69
N PRO A 4 -9.78 8.13 19.30
CA PRO A 4 -9.57 6.86 18.61
C PRO A 4 -8.73 7.00 17.33
N LEU A 5 -8.90 8.06 16.56
CA LEU A 5 -8.08 8.36 15.37
C LEU A 5 -6.59 8.51 15.72
N TYR A 6 -6.29 9.28 16.77
CA TYR A 6 -4.92 9.47 17.21
C TYR A 6 -4.28 8.15 17.67
N VAL A 7 -5.03 7.33 18.43
CA VAL A 7 -4.52 6.04 18.91
C VAL A 7 -4.36 5.04 17.75
N ALA A 8 -5.29 5.01 16.80
CA ALA A 8 -5.16 4.19 15.59
C ALA A 8 -3.89 4.52 14.81
N GLN A 9 -3.49 5.79 14.77
CA GLN A 9 -2.31 6.26 14.05
C GLN A 9 -1.00 6.09 14.81
N ASN A 10 -1.03 6.14 16.15
CA ASN A 10 0.19 6.31 16.97
C ASN A 10 0.31 5.32 18.13
N GLY A 11 -0.75 4.60 18.49
CA GLY A 11 -0.79 3.68 19.61
C GLY A 11 -0.62 2.21 19.20
N THR A 12 -0.65 1.35 20.21
CA THR A 12 -0.72 -0.10 20.02
C THR A 12 -2.15 -0.55 19.69
N TYR A 13 -2.31 -1.78 19.26
CA TYR A 13 -3.65 -2.34 19.03
C TYR A 13 -4.45 -2.45 20.34
N GLU A 14 -3.80 -2.81 21.45
CA GLU A 14 -4.41 -2.89 22.76
C GLU A 14 -4.94 -1.52 23.23
N GLU A 15 -4.13 -0.48 23.09
CA GLU A 15 -4.56 0.90 23.38
C GLU A 15 -5.71 1.36 22.49
N PHE A 16 -5.69 0.95 21.21
CA PHE A 16 -6.78 1.25 20.28
C PHE A 16 -8.10 0.62 20.73
N LEU A 17 -8.07 -0.64 21.17
CA LEU A 17 -9.27 -1.33 21.67
C LEU A 17 -9.88 -0.69 22.92
N GLU A 18 -9.08 0.01 23.74
CA GLU A 18 -9.57 0.72 24.93
C GLU A 18 -10.40 1.98 24.58
N VAL A 19 -10.17 2.57 23.42
CA VAL A 19 -10.80 3.85 23.01
C VAL A 19 -11.76 3.71 21.84
N TYR A 20 -11.71 2.60 21.10
CA TYR A 20 -12.56 2.37 19.92
C TYR A 20 -13.97 1.94 20.34
N ASP A 21 -14.96 2.68 19.85
CA ASP A 21 -16.38 2.35 20.01
C ASP A 21 -17.01 2.17 18.61
N PRO A 22 -17.42 0.94 18.24
CA PRO A 22 -18.00 0.68 16.91
C PRO A 22 -19.33 1.39 16.66
N GLU A 23 -20.02 1.87 17.69
CA GLU A 23 -21.25 2.64 17.53
C GLU A 23 -20.99 4.14 17.33
N ALA A 24 -19.82 4.62 17.78
CA ALA A 24 -19.45 6.04 17.72
C ALA A 24 -18.37 6.37 16.69
N ASN A 25 -17.56 5.37 16.28
CA ASN A 25 -16.40 5.58 15.41
C ASN A 25 -16.57 4.86 14.06
N ASP A 26 -16.32 5.59 12.99
CA ASP A 26 -16.36 5.04 11.62
C ASP A 26 -15.18 4.10 11.36
N ALA A 27 -15.45 2.86 10.94
CA ALA A 27 -14.43 1.86 10.69
C ALA A 27 -13.50 2.26 9.52
N THR A 28 -14.01 2.99 8.53
CA THR A 28 -13.21 3.43 7.37
C THR A 28 -12.21 4.52 7.76
N GLU A 29 -12.63 5.47 8.61
CA GLU A 29 -11.71 6.48 9.16
C GLU A 29 -10.61 5.82 10.02
N MET A 30 -10.98 4.82 10.84
CA MET A 30 -10.02 4.07 11.64
C MET A 30 -9.07 3.23 10.77
N LEU A 31 -9.56 2.66 9.66
CA LEU A 31 -8.72 1.96 8.68
C LEU A 31 -7.64 2.90 8.12
N CYS A 32 -8.02 4.07 7.63
CA CYS A 32 -7.05 5.04 7.09
C CYS A 32 -5.99 5.43 8.13
N SER A 33 -6.42 5.66 9.38
CA SER A 33 -5.51 5.99 10.48
C SER A 33 -4.60 4.81 10.85
N GLY A 34 -5.13 3.58 10.86
CA GLY A 34 -4.35 2.36 11.12
C GLY A 34 -3.31 2.08 10.04
N LEU A 35 -3.65 2.30 8.77
CA LEU A 35 -2.73 2.08 7.64
C LEU A 35 -1.48 2.97 7.70
N ILE A 36 -1.54 4.15 8.31
CA ILE A 36 -0.40 5.05 8.49
C ILE A 36 0.31 4.90 9.83
N ASN A 37 -0.10 3.96 10.68
CA ASN A 37 0.58 3.67 11.93
C ASN A 37 2.01 3.20 11.67
N ARG A 38 2.98 3.80 12.34
CA ARG A 38 4.41 3.46 12.16
C ARG A 38 4.81 2.13 12.78
N ASP A 39 4.08 1.69 13.82
CA ASP A 39 4.24 0.35 14.37
C ASP A 39 3.62 -0.67 13.42
N PRO A 40 4.42 -1.56 12.79
CA PRO A 40 3.91 -2.51 11.82
C PRO A 40 2.93 -3.53 12.42
N GLU A 41 3.07 -3.89 13.69
CA GLU A 41 2.14 -4.80 14.37
C GLU A 41 0.79 -4.14 14.61
N ALA A 42 0.79 -2.90 15.13
CA ALA A 42 -0.44 -2.13 15.32
C ALA A 42 -1.12 -1.84 13.97
N ARG A 43 -0.35 -1.47 12.95
CA ARG A 43 -0.85 -1.25 11.58
C ARG A 43 -1.59 -2.47 11.05
N GLU A 44 -0.97 -3.64 11.13
CA GLU A 44 -1.57 -4.90 10.68
C GLU A 44 -2.87 -5.23 11.43
N LYS A 45 -2.82 -5.21 12.76
CA LYS A 45 -3.95 -5.62 13.61
C LYS A 45 -5.13 -4.66 13.50
N ILE A 46 -4.89 -3.34 13.58
CA ILE A 46 -5.96 -2.33 13.49
C ILE A 46 -6.59 -2.37 12.11
N SER A 47 -5.80 -2.41 11.03
CA SER A 47 -6.32 -2.41 9.66
C SER A 47 -7.14 -3.65 9.37
N ASN A 48 -6.68 -4.83 9.78
CA ASN A 48 -7.43 -6.07 9.62
C ASN A 48 -8.74 -6.07 10.42
N ASP A 49 -8.73 -5.58 11.66
CA ASP A 49 -9.95 -5.47 12.49
C ASP A 49 -10.96 -4.52 11.84
N MET A 50 -10.51 -3.37 11.32
CA MET A 50 -11.41 -2.43 10.65
C MET A 50 -12.01 -3.01 9.36
N LEU A 51 -11.22 -3.74 8.57
CA LEU A 51 -11.72 -4.45 7.39
C LEU A 51 -12.71 -5.55 7.77
N ASP A 52 -12.49 -6.29 8.86
CA ASP A 52 -13.43 -7.28 9.40
C ASP A 52 -14.77 -6.64 9.81
N ARG A 53 -14.73 -5.38 10.23
CA ARG A 53 -15.93 -4.61 10.60
C ARG A 53 -16.58 -3.88 9.42
N GLY A 54 -16.12 -4.11 8.20
CA GLY A 54 -16.73 -3.59 6.98
C GLY A 54 -16.22 -2.22 6.54
N ALA A 55 -15.01 -1.81 6.96
CA ALA A 55 -14.38 -0.60 6.45
C ALA A 55 -14.29 -0.62 4.91
N ASP A 56 -14.51 0.52 4.28
CA ASP A 56 -14.44 0.68 2.83
C ASP A 56 -12.99 0.80 2.37
N ALA A 57 -12.47 -0.27 1.75
CA ALA A 57 -11.10 -0.30 1.21
C ALA A 57 -10.92 0.56 -0.06
N THR A 58 -12.01 1.05 -0.66
CA THR A 58 -11.98 1.88 -1.89
C THR A 58 -11.88 3.37 -1.60
N VAL A 59 -11.88 3.77 -0.32
CA VAL A 59 -11.88 5.17 0.09
C VAL A 59 -10.64 5.92 -0.43
N VAL A 60 -10.87 7.18 -0.77
CA VAL A 60 -9.82 8.16 -1.05
C VAL A 60 -9.90 9.25 0.00
N ASP A 61 -8.80 9.49 0.72
CA ASP A 61 -8.70 10.47 1.79
C ASP A 61 -7.42 11.29 1.62
N TYR A 62 -7.55 12.61 1.64
CA TYR A 62 -6.44 13.56 1.45
C TYR A 62 -5.53 13.23 0.23
N GLY A 63 -6.13 12.82 -0.89
CA GLY A 63 -5.40 12.50 -2.12
C GLY A 63 -4.63 11.16 -2.09
N GLN A 64 -4.95 10.29 -1.15
CA GLN A 64 -4.40 8.96 -0.99
C GLN A 64 -5.52 7.91 -1.02
N ASN A 65 -5.29 6.75 -1.63
CA ASN A 65 -6.14 5.58 -1.40
C ASN A 65 -5.52 4.65 -0.36
N THR A 66 -6.20 3.59 -0.01
CA THR A 66 -5.72 2.66 1.04
C THR A 66 -4.39 2.01 0.69
N LEU A 67 -4.13 1.68 -0.57
CA LEU A 67 -2.84 1.11 -1.02
C LEU A 67 -1.71 2.13 -0.92
N THR A 68 -1.93 3.37 -1.34
CA THR A 68 -0.90 4.40 -1.28
C THR A 68 -0.61 4.84 0.15
N LEU A 69 -1.60 4.85 1.04
CA LEU A 69 -1.39 5.06 2.48
C LEU A 69 -0.45 3.99 3.06
N LEU A 70 -0.75 2.71 2.80
CA LEU A 70 0.06 1.60 3.30
C LEU A 70 1.48 1.59 2.73
N LEU A 71 1.63 1.81 1.42
CA LEU A 71 2.92 1.72 0.73
C LEU A 71 3.78 2.99 0.83
N SER A 72 3.33 4.00 1.56
CA SER A 72 4.08 5.24 1.80
C SER A 72 4.99 5.19 3.05
N HIS A 73 5.06 4.06 3.75
CA HIS A 73 6.01 3.85 4.83
C HIS A 73 7.45 3.74 4.31
N ASP A 74 8.42 3.98 5.18
CA ASP A 74 9.85 3.85 4.84
C ASP A 74 10.22 2.39 4.60
N ASP A 75 9.71 1.47 5.45
CA ASP A 75 10.01 0.05 5.39
C ASP A 75 8.74 -0.81 5.50
N LEU A 76 8.76 -1.98 4.82
CA LEU A 76 7.72 -2.98 4.92
C LEU A 76 7.71 -3.65 6.29
N GLY A 77 6.53 -3.75 6.91
CA GLY A 77 6.28 -4.69 7.99
C GLY A 77 5.96 -6.08 7.45
N ASP A 78 6.13 -7.11 8.28
CA ASP A 78 5.90 -8.51 7.89
C ASP A 78 4.46 -8.78 7.42
N GLY A 79 3.48 -8.08 8.00
CA GLY A 79 2.06 -8.21 7.65
C GLY A 79 1.61 -7.34 6.46
N ASP A 80 2.43 -6.40 5.99
CA ASP A 80 2.03 -5.45 4.96
C ASP A 80 1.74 -6.11 3.60
N PRO A 81 2.52 -7.09 3.10
CA PRO A 81 2.18 -7.74 1.83
C PRO A 81 0.83 -8.44 1.83
N ALA A 82 0.47 -9.13 2.90
CA ALA A 82 -0.84 -9.77 3.04
C ALA A 82 -1.96 -8.73 3.13
N LEU A 83 -1.70 -7.60 3.79
CA LEU A 83 -2.65 -6.50 3.89
C LEU A 83 -2.88 -5.82 2.54
N VAL A 84 -1.85 -5.65 1.71
CA VAL A 84 -1.99 -5.20 0.31
C VAL A 84 -2.94 -6.11 -0.45
N GLN A 85 -2.74 -7.43 -0.40
CA GLN A 85 -3.61 -8.40 -1.07
C GLN A 85 -5.05 -8.25 -0.60
N ARG A 86 -5.27 -8.11 0.71
CA ARG A 86 -6.60 -7.94 1.27
C ARG A 86 -7.29 -6.66 0.80
N LEU A 87 -6.57 -5.55 0.74
CA LEU A 87 -7.10 -4.27 0.24
C LEU A 87 -7.46 -4.37 -1.25
N VAL A 88 -6.61 -5.00 -2.06
CA VAL A 88 -6.87 -5.25 -3.48
C VAL A 88 -8.11 -6.13 -3.67
N ASP A 89 -8.23 -7.21 -2.93
CA ASP A 89 -9.40 -8.10 -2.99
C ASP A 89 -10.69 -7.40 -2.56
N ALA A 90 -10.58 -6.43 -1.66
CA ALA A 90 -11.70 -5.58 -1.23
C ALA A 90 -12.02 -4.42 -2.20
N GLY A 91 -11.31 -4.31 -3.32
CA GLY A 91 -11.63 -3.37 -4.39
C GLY A 91 -10.78 -2.10 -4.45
N ALA A 92 -9.71 -1.98 -3.66
CA ALA A 92 -8.80 -0.84 -3.76
C ALA A 92 -8.22 -0.70 -5.17
N ASP A 93 -8.17 0.53 -5.69
CA ASP A 93 -7.69 0.82 -7.04
C ASP A 93 -6.16 0.68 -7.12
N VAL A 94 -5.69 -0.34 -7.83
CA VAL A 94 -4.25 -0.62 -8.04
C VAL A 94 -3.56 0.42 -8.93
N ASN A 95 -4.32 1.22 -9.67
CA ASN A 95 -3.81 2.25 -10.60
C ASN A 95 -4.00 3.67 -10.06
N PHE A 96 -4.42 3.81 -8.81
CA PHE A 96 -4.63 5.12 -8.20
C PHE A 96 -3.32 5.92 -8.19
N ARG A 97 -3.40 7.16 -8.68
CA ARG A 97 -2.28 8.11 -8.63
C ARG A 97 -2.49 9.07 -7.45
N GLU A 98 -1.62 8.95 -6.46
CA GLU A 98 -1.70 9.76 -5.24
C GLU A 98 -1.23 11.21 -5.49
N SER A 99 -1.40 12.09 -4.50
CA SER A 99 -1.20 13.54 -4.64
C SER A 99 0.21 13.97 -5.05
N HIS A 100 1.23 13.14 -4.80
CA HIS A 100 2.62 13.40 -5.22
C HIS A 100 2.93 12.80 -6.61
N GLY A 101 1.99 12.09 -7.23
CA GLY A 101 2.09 11.52 -8.56
C GLY A 101 2.55 10.07 -8.62
N ASP A 102 2.69 9.39 -7.49
CA ASP A 102 3.05 7.98 -7.44
C ASP A 102 1.81 7.07 -7.49
N THR A 103 1.98 5.89 -8.06
CA THR A 103 0.99 4.82 -8.07
C THR A 103 1.41 3.69 -7.12
N PRO A 104 0.52 2.77 -6.72
CA PRO A 104 0.88 1.68 -5.82
C PRO A 104 2.10 0.88 -6.27
N ILE A 105 2.24 0.55 -7.56
CA ILE A 105 3.42 -0.21 -8.05
C ILE A 105 4.72 0.59 -7.91
N LYS A 106 4.69 1.90 -8.13
CA LYS A 106 5.87 2.76 -7.95
C LYS A 106 6.28 2.84 -6.48
N LEU A 107 5.30 2.97 -5.57
CA LEU A 107 5.55 2.96 -4.13
C LEU A 107 6.07 1.60 -3.65
N ALA A 108 5.52 0.49 -4.19
CA ALA A 108 5.96 -0.86 -3.85
C ALA A 108 7.45 -1.11 -4.14
N VAL A 109 7.99 -0.49 -5.18
CA VAL A 109 9.43 -0.59 -5.53
C VAL A 109 10.28 0.31 -4.64
N LYS A 110 9.73 1.45 -4.20
CA LYS A 110 10.45 2.44 -3.38
C LYS A 110 10.53 2.07 -1.90
N ILE A 111 9.51 1.40 -1.36
CA ILE A 111 9.46 1.03 0.05
C ILE A 111 10.62 0.11 0.42
N GLY A 112 11.27 0.35 1.56
CA GLY A 112 12.36 -0.51 2.05
C GLY A 112 11.90 -1.94 2.31
N ALA A 113 12.72 -2.91 1.95
CA ALA A 113 12.47 -4.32 2.19
C ALA A 113 13.80 -5.06 2.39
N GLU A 114 13.75 -6.17 3.12
CA GLU A 114 14.93 -7.03 3.32
C GLU A 114 15.39 -7.67 2.01
N SER A 115 14.46 -7.96 1.12
CA SER A 115 14.70 -8.52 -0.21
C SER A 115 13.53 -8.21 -1.13
N ASP A 116 13.71 -8.36 -2.44
CA ASP A 116 12.62 -8.21 -3.39
C ASP A 116 11.59 -9.35 -3.30
N GLU A 117 12.00 -10.50 -2.78
CA GLU A 117 11.09 -11.61 -2.47
C GLU A 117 10.06 -11.24 -1.38
N GLN A 118 10.41 -10.36 -0.45
CA GLN A 118 9.46 -9.83 0.52
C GLN A 118 8.35 -9.00 -0.17
N ARG A 119 8.67 -8.36 -1.30
CA ARG A 119 7.71 -7.60 -2.12
C ARG A 119 6.89 -8.48 -3.07
N ARG A 120 7.30 -9.71 -3.34
CA ARG A 120 6.64 -10.59 -4.32
C ARG A 120 5.12 -10.68 -4.15
N PRO A 121 4.56 -10.89 -2.94
CA PRO A 121 3.10 -10.93 -2.79
C PRO A 121 2.41 -9.61 -3.17
N ILE A 122 3.10 -8.48 -2.99
CA ILE A 122 2.59 -7.17 -3.43
C ILE A 122 2.52 -7.13 -4.96
N TYR A 123 3.57 -7.56 -5.65
CA TYR A 123 3.58 -7.65 -7.11
C TYR A 123 2.48 -8.59 -7.61
N GLU A 124 2.32 -9.75 -6.99
CA GLU A 124 1.24 -10.70 -7.33
C GLU A 124 -0.15 -10.04 -7.22
N ALA A 125 -0.40 -9.30 -6.15
CA ALA A 125 -1.66 -8.60 -5.96
C ALA A 125 -1.90 -7.52 -7.02
N LEU A 126 -0.91 -6.67 -7.29
CA LEU A 126 -1.04 -5.55 -8.22
C LEU A 126 -1.12 -6.02 -9.69
N PHE A 127 -0.22 -6.91 -10.10
CA PHE A 127 -0.22 -7.46 -11.47
C PHE A 127 -1.43 -8.36 -11.72
N GLY A 128 -1.94 -9.04 -10.71
CA GLY A 128 -3.16 -9.86 -10.78
C GLY A 128 -4.45 -9.07 -11.00
N LYS A 129 -4.42 -7.75 -10.80
CA LYS A 129 -5.55 -6.82 -11.03
C LYS A 129 -5.27 -5.85 -12.18
N ASP A 130 -4.49 -6.26 -13.17
CA ASP A 130 -4.21 -5.47 -14.37
C ASP A 130 -3.64 -4.08 -14.09
N VAL A 131 -2.57 -4.04 -13.31
CA VAL A 131 -1.81 -2.79 -13.13
C VAL A 131 -1.44 -2.20 -14.49
N ASP A 132 -1.75 -0.92 -14.69
CA ASP A 132 -1.49 -0.23 -15.95
C ASP A 132 -0.03 0.25 -16.01
N LEU A 133 0.76 -0.41 -16.84
CA LEU A 133 2.16 -0.09 -17.07
C LEU A 133 2.37 0.90 -18.22
N ASP A 134 1.32 1.22 -18.98
CA ASP A 134 1.37 2.16 -20.12
C ASP A 134 1.07 3.61 -19.72
N GLU A 135 0.54 3.83 -18.52
CA GLU A 135 0.36 5.16 -17.96
C GLU A 135 1.69 5.91 -17.81
N PRO A 136 1.69 7.25 -17.90
CA PRO A 136 2.88 8.04 -17.66
C PRO A 136 3.50 7.79 -16.29
N SER A 137 4.80 7.59 -16.23
CA SER A 137 5.53 7.38 -14.98
C SER A 137 5.53 8.60 -14.07
N SER A 138 5.37 9.79 -14.64
CA SER A 138 5.34 11.06 -13.92
C SER A 138 4.44 12.06 -14.63
N VAL A 139 3.70 12.84 -13.86
CA VAL A 139 2.91 13.97 -14.38
C VAL A 139 3.79 15.04 -15.01
N ARG A 140 5.01 15.21 -14.49
CA ARG A 140 5.98 16.21 -14.98
C ARG A 140 6.71 15.78 -16.25
N ASN A 141 6.86 14.46 -16.47
CA ASN A 141 7.50 13.89 -17.64
C ASN A 141 6.65 12.75 -18.21
N PRO A 142 5.61 13.07 -19.01
CA PRO A 142 4.67 12.08 -19.50
C PRO A 142 5.22 11.18 -20.62
N LYS A 143 6.45 11.37 -21.06
CA LYS A 143 7.05 10.61 -22.17
C LYS A 143 7.40 9.17 -21.77
N ASN A 144 7.77 8.95 -20.52
CA ASN A 144 8.14 7.60 -20.02
C ASN A 144 6.92 6.94 -19.41
N LYS A 145 6.67 5.69 -19.78
CA LYS A 145 5.65 4.84 -19.19
C LYS A 145 6.10 4.29 -17.83
N ILE A 146 5.15 3.90 -16.99
CA ILE A 146 5.44 3.24 -15.70
C ILE A 146 6.30 1.99 -15.93
N GLY A 147 5.95 1.14 -16.89
CA GLY A 147 6.71 -0.08 -17.21
C GLY A 147 8.15 0.21 -17.62
N GLU A 148 8.39 1.25 -18.41
CA GLU A 148 9.74 1.69 -18.79
C GLU A 148 10.54 2.20 -17.56
N TRP A 149 9.88 2.95 -16.69
CA TRP A 149 10.51 3.42 -15.45
C TRP A 149 10.88 2.25 -14.52
N LEU A 150 9.98 1.28 -14.36
CA LEU A 150 10.26 0.07 -13.58
C LEU A 150 11.41 -0.75 -14.18
N ARG A 151 11.45 -0.88 -15.51
CA ARG A 151 12.58 -1.54 -16.20
C ARG A 151 13.91 -0.83 -15.92
N MET A 152 13.92 0.48 -15.96
CA MET A 152 15.10 1.26 -15.57
C MET A 152 15.53 0.98 -14.13
N CYS A 153 14.59 0.85 -13.18
CA CYS A 153 14.89 0.49 -11.81
C CYS A 153 15.57 -0.89 -11.71
N VAL A 154 15.04 -1.89 -12.42
CA VAL A 154 15.63 -3.24 -12.49
C VAL A 154 17.03 -3.19 -13.09
N ASP A 155 17.25 -2.47 -14.19
CA ASP A 155 18.54 -2.36 -14.87
C ASP A 155 19.61 -1.72 -13.98
N HIS A 156 19.22 -0.80 -13.09
CA HIS A 156 20.10 -0.19 -12.11
C HIS A 156 20.40 -1.08 -10.89
N GLN A 157 19.45 -1.96 -10.53
CA GLN A 157 19.52 -2.82 -9.36
C GLN A 157 19.07 -4.24 -9.68
N PRO A 158 19.73 -4.94 -10.63
CA PRO A 158 19.27 -6.24 -11.11
C PRO A 158 19.23 -7.31 -10.01
N GLU A 159 20.17 -7.27 -9.06
CA GLU A 159 20.20 -8.20 -7.93
C GLU A 159 19.15 -7.84 -6.85
N GLY A 160 18.80 -6.57 -6.73
CA GLY A 160 17.87 -6.07 -5.73
C GLY A 160 16.40 -6.13 -6.16
N LEU A 161 16.11 -6.35 -7.44
CA LEU A 161 14.75 -6.31 -8.02
C LEU A 161 14.46 -7.54 -8.91
N LYS A 162 14.91 -8.71 -8.50
CA LYS A 162 14.75 -9.97 -9.26
C LYS A 162 13.28 -10.39 -9.41
N ALA A 163 12.49 -10.26 -8.36
CA ALA A 163 11.07 -10.60 -8.41
C ALA A 163 10.34 -9.66 -9.37
N LEU A 164 10.59 -8.36 -9.27
CA LEU A 164 9.99 -7.37 -10.18
C LEU A 164 10.34 -7.66 -11.64
N ASP A 165 11.59 -8.03 -11.92
CA ASP A 165 12.06 -8.39 -13.27
C ASP A 165 11.21 -9.51 -13.89
N GLU A 166 10.86 -10.55 -13.14
CA GLU A 166 10.01 -11.63 -13.61
C GLU A 166 8.63 -11.13 -14.05
N PHE A 167 7.99 -10.26 -13.24
CA PHE A 167 6.67 -9.69 -13.55
C PHE A 167 6.71 -8.76 -14.76
N LEU A 168 7.74 -7.93 -14.88
CA LEU A 168 7.90 -7.02 -16.02
C LEU A 168 8.14 -7.79 -17.32
N THR A 169 9.03 -8.77 -17.30
CA THR A 169 9.35 -9.62 -18.46
C THR A 169 8.10 -10.35 -18.94
N ALA A 170 7.27 -10.88 -18.03
CA ALA A 170 6.00 -11.53 -18.36
C ALA A 170 4.99 -10.58 -19.05
N ARG A 171 5.11 -9.27 -18.82
CA ARG A 171 4.25 -8.22 -19.39
C ARG A 171 4.87 -7.55 -20.63
N GLY A 172 6.07 -7.98 -21.06
CA GLY A 172 6.73 -7.47 -22.26
C GLY A 172 7.57 -6.20 -22.07
N PHE A 173 7.95 -5.90 -20.82
CA PHE A 173 8.85 -4.80 -20.49
C PHE A 173 10.27 -5.22 -20.14
#